data_b4e45535277a526c2adc2e2232c98e04
#
_entry.id   b4e45535277a526c2adc2e2232c98e04
#
_cell.length_a   1.000
_cell.length_b   1.000
_cell.length_c   1.000
_cell.angle_alpha   90.00
_cell.angle_beta   90.00
_cell.angle_gamma   90.00
#
_symmetry.space_group_name_H-M   'P 1'
#
loop_
_entity.id
_entity.type
_entity.pdbx_description
1 polymer ?
#
loop_
_entity_poly.entity_id
_entity_poly.type
_entity_poly.pdbx_seq_one_letter_code
_entity_poly.pdbx_strand_id
1 'polypeptide(L)'
;MRASVDQDWAQVEFGAAELGDARRRARLVELARDLAERPEASLPQALANGAALKAAYRFFDNTDIAHEKILASHVASSLNRLKGHEVVLAVQDTTFIDYSGHVQTQGLGPMHDKGGWGMLCHGTLAFTPSRLPLGVLGLRLWARDPKQPHRRTTRRKRPIKDKESYKWIDSIEAVAALKPQLPNTRVVSVADRESDVYEFFTAAHALGVDVLTRAAWDRNVQGPEDKLFPMLAAAPVVAHKLLAVPASGKRHARTARLEIRTCALTLESPVSGTGRGLEPIALWGVWAYEPNPPAGVEPLDWKLLTSVPVLSTDDALERLEWYAARWSIEQWHRVLKGGCSIEKRQLESFDRLSRLLTVYAVIAWRILYATMLARLVPNMACTAILNDDEWQALYCRIHHCSAPPATAPPLRQAIRWIAQLGGFMARASDGEPGTQTLWQGFQELIPMTEMYRIMKQPKVKRSSQTKSVGND
;
A
#
# COMPACT_ATOMS: atom_id res chain seq x y z
N MET A 1 -19.04 13.48 6.40
CA MET A 1 -19.56 12.18 5.91
C MET A 1 -19.73 11.26 7.14
N ARG A 2 -20.97 10.97 7.56
CA ARG A 2 -21.20 10.01 8.67
C ARG A 2 -21.00 8.61 8.11
N ALA A 3 -19.84 7.99 8.39
CA ALA A 3 -19.70 6.55 8.25
C ALA A 3 -20.69 5.92 9.23
N SER A 4 -21.58 5.05 8.75
CA SER A 4 -22.49 4.27 9.61
C SER A 4 -21.62 3.40 10.52
N VAL A 5 -21.82 3.56 11.82
CA VAL A 5 -21.03 3.04 12.93
C VAL A 5 -20.97 1.50 13.02
N ASP A 6 -21.64 0.77 12.11
CA ASP A 6 -21.83 -0.69 12.19
C ASP A 6 -21.43 -1.45 10.92
N GLN A 7 -20.70 -0.82 10.00
CA GLN A 7 -20.35 -1.50 8.75
C GLN A 7 -19.08 -2.35 8.92
N ASP A 8 -19.24 -3.66 8.89
CA ASP A 8 -18.16 -4.63 8.82
C ASP A 8 -17.20 -4.30 7.65
N TRP A 9 -15.95 -4.01 7.96
CA TRP A 9 -14.95 -3.59 6.98
C TRP A 9 -14.76 -4.60 5.84
N ALA A 10 -14.81 -5.92 6.14
CA ALA A 10 -14.63 -6.95 5.12
C ALA A 10 -15.82 -6.98 4.15
N GLN A 11 -17.03 -6.70 4.64
CA GLN A 11 -18.21 -6.53 3.80
C GLN A 11 -18.09 -5.28 2.92
N VAL A 12 -17.54 -4.17 3.44
CA VAL A 12 -17.31 -2.94 2.66
C VAL A 12 -16.31 -3.18 1.53
N GLU A 13 -15.20 -3.85 1.83
CA GLU A 13 -14.09 -4.00 0.88
C GLU A 13 -14.31 -5.16 -0.11
N PHE A 14 -15.02 -6.22 0.27
CA PHE A 14 -15.15 -7.44 -0.53
C PHE A 14 -16.59 -7.82 -0.88
N GLY A 15 -17.59 -7.17 -0.27
CA GLY A 15 -19.00 -7.53 -0.44
C GLY A 15 -19.57 -7.28 -1.83
N ALA A 16 -18.90 -6.50 -2.69
CA ALA A 16 -19.27 -6.26 -4.08
C ALA A 16 -18.48 -7.12 -5.09
N ALA A 17 -17.67 -8.11 -4.63
CA ALA A 17 -16.85 -8.93 -5.52
C ALA A 17 -17.71 -9.78 -6.47
N GLU A 18 -17.43 -9.65 -7.77
CA GLU A 18 -18.14 -10.37 -8.83
C GLU A 18 -17.45 -11.73 -9.11
N LEU A 19 -17.76 -12.72 -8.25
CA LEU A 19 -17.15 -14.06 -8.30
C LEU A 19 -18.06 -15.12 -8.93
N GLY A 20 -19.14 -14.69 -9.59
CA GLY A 20 -20.08 -15.57 -10.28
C GLY A 20 -21.09 -16.29 -9.35
N ASP A 21 -20.86 -16.32 -8.03
CA ASP A 21 -21.73 -16.97 -7.06
C ASP A 21 -21.74 -16.19 -5.74
N ALA A 22 -22.93 -15.94 -5.17
CA ALA A 22 -23.09 -15.23 -3.90
C ALA A 22 -22.40 -15.96 -2.73
N ARG A 23 -22.32 -17.29 -2.75
CA ARG A 23 -21.62 -18.09 -1.73
C ARG A 23 -20.09 -17.87 -1.80
N ARG A 24 -19.50 -17.72 -3.01
CA ARG A 24 -18.08 -17.38 -3.17
C ARG A 24 -17.79 -16.01 -2.59
N ARG A 25 -18.66 -15.03 -2.82
CA ARG A 25 -18.54 -13.68 -2.26
C ARG A 25 -18.66 -13.69 -0.73
N ALA A 26 -19.67 -14.35 -0.17
CA ALA A 26 -19.80 -14.49 1.29
C ALA A 26 -18.55 -15.15 1.89
N ARG A 27 -18.03 -16.19 1.25
CA ARG A 27 -16.79 -16.87 1.67
C ARG A 27 -15.58 -15.94 1.63
N LEU A 28 -15.46 -15.09 0.61
CA LEU A 28 -14.36 -14.11 0.55
C LEU A 28 -14.42 -13.13 1.72
N VAL A 29 -15.60 -12.64 2.07
CA VAL A 29 -15.79 -11.73 3.22
C VAL A 29 -15.44 -12.41 4.54
N GLU A 30 -15.86 -13.65 4.76
CA GLU A 30 -15.50 -14.45 5.94
C GLU A 30 -13.98 -14.67 6.01
N LEU A 31 -13.37 -15.12 4.91
CA LEU A 31 -11.92 -15.31 4.83
C LEU A 31 -11.13 -14.03 5.14
N ALA A 32 -11.59 -12.89 4.63
CA ALA A 32 -10.93 -11.61 4.89
C ALA A 32 -10.97 -11.23 6.38
N ARG A 33 -12.08 -11.52 7.07
CA ARG A 33 -12.18 -11.33 8.54
C ARG A 33 -11.22 -12.25 9.27
N ASP A 34 -11.32 -13.56 9.04
CA ASP A 34 -10.51 -14.57 9.73
C ASP A 34 -9.00 -14.32 9.54
N LEU A 35 -8.59 -13.98 8.30
CA LEU A 35 -7.20 -13.68 7.99
C LEU A 35 -6.72 -12.35 8.58
N ALA A 36 -7.60 -11.36 8.69
CA ALA A 36 -7.25 -10.08 9.32
C ALA A 36 -7.15 -10.20 10.85
N GLU A 37 -7.88 -11.14 11.44
CA GLU A 37 -7.80 -11.43 12.87
C GLU A 37 -6.43 -11.95 13.28
N ARG A 38 -5.82 -12.80 12.46
CA ARG A 38 -4.49 -13.40 12.71
C ARG A 38 -3.61 -13.30 11.46
N PRO A 39 -3.22 -12.08 11.07
CA PRO A 39 -2.61 -11.86 9.76
C PRO A 39 -1.24 -12.54 9.59
N GLU A 40 -0.52 -12.86 10.65
CA GLU A 40 0.74 -13.59 10.59
C GLU A 40 0.58 -15.12 10.75
N ALA A 41 -0.58 -15.61 11.24
CA ALA A 41 -0.81 -17.02 11.50
C ALA A 41 -0.93 -17.83 10.20
N SER A 42 -0.55 -19.09 10.20
CA SER A 42 -0.80 -20.00 9.08
C SER A 42 -2.31 -20.16 8.84
N LEU A 43 -2.72 -20.57 7.62
CA LEU A 43 -4.14 -20.78 7.32
C LEU A 43 -4.83 -21.72 8.34
N PRO A 44 -4.22 -22.86 8.76
CA PRO A 44 -4.82 -23.72 9.80
C PRO A 44 -4.99 -23.05 11.16
N GLN A 45 -4.14 -22.09 11.49
CA GLN A 45 -4.21 -21.34 12.76
C GLN A 45 -5.15 -20.13 12.69
N ALA A 46 -5.25 -19.51 11.52
CA ALA A 46 -6.11 -18.32 11.31
C ALA A 46 -7.60 -18.70 11.23
N LEU A 47 -7.92 -19.91 10.74
CA LEU A 47 -9.29 -20.33 10.49
C LEU A 47 -9.85 -21.13 11.67
N ALA A 48 -11.10 -20.86 12.02
CA ALA A 48 -11.74 -21.31 13.26
C ALA A 48 -11.84 -22.85 13.39
N ASN A 49 -11.95 -23.61 12.27
CA ASN A 49 -12.13 -25.06 12.28
C ASN A 49 -11.76 -25.70 10.93
N GLY A 50 -11.73 -27.06 10.92
CA GLY A 50 -11.37 -27.82 9.73
C GLY A 50 -12.33 -27.64 8.52
N ALA A 51 -13.58 -27.29 8.74
CA ALA A 51 -14.54 -27.01 7.65
C ALA A 51 -14.22 -25.66 6.99
N ALA A 52 -13.94 -24.62 7.79
CA ALA A 52 -13.48 -23.31 7.30
C ALA A 52 -12.15 -23.43 6.53
N LEU A 53 -11.20 -24.21 7.04
CA LEU A 53 -9.94 -24.49 6.38
C LEU A 53 -10.12 -25.19 5.01
N LYS A 54 -10.94 -26.23 4.95
CA LYS A 54 -11.30 -26.89 3.68
C LYS A 54 -11.95 -25.91 2.68
N ALA A 55 -12.85 -25.06 3.17
CA ALA A 55 -13.52 -24.08 2.35
C ALA A 55 -12.55 -23.01 1.81
N ALA A 56 -11.56 -22.58 2.62
CA ALA A 56 -10.51 -21.69 2.21
C ALA A 56 -9.64 -22.28 1.08
N TYR A 57 -9.16 -23.50 1.25
CA TYR A 57 -8.38 -24.18 0.20
C TYR A 57 -9.17 -24.31 -1.10
N ARG A 58 -10.48 -24.70 -1.05
CA ARG A 58 -11.36 -24.76 -2.21
C ARG A 58 -11.55 -23.38 -2.87
N PHE A 59 -11.61 -22.32 -2.06
CA PHE A 59 -11.73 -20.94 -2.57
C PHE A 59 -10.46 -20.54 -3.33
N PHE A 60 -9.28 -20.73 -2.73
CA PHE A 60 -8.01 -20.38 -3.37
C PHE A 60 -7.65 -21.30 -4.54
N ASP A 61 -8.17 -22.52 -4.59
CA ASP A 61 -7.99 -23.47 -5.69
C ASP A 61 -8.91 -23.20 -6.89
N ASN A 62 -9.96 -22.44 -6.71
CA ASN A 62 -10.95 -22.22 -7.75
C ASN A 62 -10.42 -21.36 -8.90
N THR A 63 -10.26 -21.96 -10.09
CA THR A 63 -9.74 -21.31 -11.29
C THR A 63 -10.66 -20.24 -11.89
N ASP A 64 -11.97 -20.24 -11.56
CA ASP A 64 -12.91 -19.20 -11.99
C ASP A 64 -12.71 -17.88 -11.24
N ILE A 65 -11.95 -17.91 -10.12
CA ILE A 65 -11.68 -16.75 -9.29
C ILE A 65 -10.32 -16.18 -9.67
N ALA A 66 -10.31 -15.17 -10.56
CA ALA A 66 -9.12 -14.39 -10.82
C ALA A 66 -8.83 -13.43 -9.66
N HIS A 67 -7.56 -13.21 -9.32
CA HIS A 67 -7.18 -12.33 -8.22
C HIS A 67 -7.57 -10.87 -8.48
N GLU A 68 -7.64 -10.46 -9.74
CA GLU A 68 -8.12 -9.15 -10.16
C GLU A 68 -9.59 -8.93 -9.78
N LYS A 69 -10.44 -9.97 -9.86
CA LYS A 69 -11.85 -9.90 -9.44
C LYS A 69 -11.98 -9.70 -7.92
N ILE A 70 -11.06 -10.26 -7.14
CA ILE A 70 -11.00 -10.03 -5.69
C ILE A 70 -10.66 -8.56 -5.43
N LEU A 71 -9.63 -8.02 -6.12
CA LEU A 71 -9.20 -6.65 -5.95
C LEU A 71 -10.26 -5.63 -6.41
N ALA A 72 -11.00 -5.93 -7.48
CA ALA A 72 -11.97 -5.01 -8.09
C ALA A 72 -13.01 -4.50 -7.09
N SER A 73 -13.47 -5.33 -6.15
CA SER A 73 -14.39 -4.91 -5.09
C SER A 73 -13.76 -3.84 -4.17
N HIS A 74 -12.50 -4.04 -3.78
CA HIS A 74 -11.75 -3.06 -3.00
C HIS A 74 -11.49 -1.76 -3.77
N VAL A 75 -11.19 -1.85 -5.08
CA VAL A 75 -11.03 -0.67 -5.94
C VAL A 75 -12.32 0.15 -5.98
N ALA A 76 -13.48 -0.50 -6.13
CA ALA A 76 -14.79 0.17 -6.12
C ALA A 76 -15.05 0.88 -4.79
N SER A 77 -14.72 0.25 -3.65
CA SER A 77 -14.80 0.90 -2.32
C SER A 77 -13.81 2.06 -2.19
N SER A 78 -12.61 1.90 -2.74
CA SER A 78 -11.58 2.95 -2.75
C SER A 78 -12.01 4.18 -3.53
N LEU A 79 -12.70 4.02 -4.66
CA LEU A 79 -13.24 5.14 -5.45
C LEU A 79 -14.10 6.08 -4.62
N ASN A 80 -14.90 5.57 -3.69
CA ASN A 80 -15.71 6.41 -2.81
C ASN A 80 -14.85 7.27 -1.86
N ARG A 81 -13.70 6.76 -1.44
CA ARG A 81 -12.72 7.51 -0.64
C ARG A 81 -11.98 8.55 -1.48
N LEU A 82 -11.64 8.23 -2.73
CA LEU A 82 -10.94 9.12 -3.64
C LEU A 82 -11.76 10.36 -4.01
N LYS A 83 -13.08 10.21 -4.24
CA LYS A 83 -13.99 11.28 -4.65
C LYS A 83 -14.02 12.51 -3.72
N GLY A 84 -13.58 12.39 -2.48
CA GLY A 84 -13.53 13.49 -1.51
C GLY A 84 -12.26 14.33 -1.56
N HIS A 85 -11.34 14.09 -2.52
CA HIS A 85 -10.04 14.73 -2.56
C HIS A 85 -9.77 15.40 -3.91
N GLU A 86 -9.24 16.63 -3.89
CA GLU A 86 -8.84 17.37 -5.10
C GLU A 86 -7.64 16.72 -5.77
N VAL A 87 -6.69 16.20 -4.99
CA VAL A 87 -5.48 15.53 -5.47
C VAL A 87 -5.34 14.17 -4.79
N VAL A 88 -5.07 13.15 -5.60
CA VAL A 88 -4.72 11.79 -5.19
C VAL A 88 -3.42 11.38 -5.84
N LEU A 89 -2.49 10.88 -5.04
CA LEU A 89 -1.21 10.33 -5.47
C LEU A 89 -1.37 8.82 -5.66
N ALA A 90 -1.33 8.34 -6.90
CA ALA A 90 -1.28 6.92 -7.24
C ALA A 90 0.18 6.45 -7.21
N VAL A 91 0.64 6.06 -6.03
CA VAL A 91 2.02 5.65 -5.79
C VAL A 91 2.24 4.23 -6.26
N GLN A 92 3.25 4.02 -7.09
CA GLN A 92 3.62 2.72 -7.65
C GLN A 92 4.98 2.27 -7.12
N ASP A 93 5.11 0.99 -6.81
CA ASP A 93 6.40 0.39 -6.50
C ASP A 93 6.35 -1.14 -6.66
N THR A 94 7.54 -1.76 -6.82
CA THR A 94 7.69 -3.21 -6.98
C THR A 94 8.42 -3.80 -5.81
N THR A 95 7.86 -4.88 -5.25
CA THR A 95 8.56 -5.69 -4.25
C THR A 95 8.67 -7.14 -4.71
N PHE A 96 9.71 -7.83 -4.25
CA PHE A 96 9.90 -9.26 -4.44
C PHE A 96 9.28 -9.99 -3.25
N ILE A 97 8.55 -11.06 -3.50
CA ILE A 97 8.01 -11.95 -2.47
C ILE A 97 8.82 -13.25 -2.53
N ASP A 98 9.61 -13.49 -1.49
CA ASP A 98 10.57 -14.60 -1.44
C ASP A 98 9.89 -15.89 -0.95
N TYR A 99 9.89 -16.88 -1.85
CA TYR A 99 9.42 -18.24 -1.58
C TYR A 99 10.52 -19.28 -1.80
N SER A 100 11.79 -18.91 -1.67
CA SER A 100 12.93 -19.83 -1.88
C SER A 100 12.86 -21.09 -1.01
N GLY A 101 12.25 -21.00 0.17
CA GLY A 101 12.01 -22.14 1.06
C GLY A 101 10.82 -23.04 0.66
N HIS A 102 10.06 -22.68 -0.39
CA HIS A 102 8.80 -23.33 -0.77
C HIS A 102 8.98 -24.16 -2.05
N VAL A 103 9.85 -25.16 -2.00
CA VAL A 103 10.28 -25.96 -3.17
C VAL A 103 9.15 -26.72 -3.88
N GLN A 104 8.01 -26.93 -3.23
CA GLN A 104 6.85 -27.62 -3.80
C GLN A 104 5.87 -26.68 -4.53
N THR A 105 6.02 -25.38 -4.36
CA THR A 105 5.10 -24.40 -4.97
C THR A 105 5.39 -24.25 -6.47
N GLN A 106 4.42 -24.56 -7.29
CA GLN A 106 4.54 -24.50 -8.75
C GLN A 106 4.30 -23.08 -9.27
N GLY A 107 4.89 -22.76 -10.44
CA GLY A 107 4.67 -21.51 -11.15
C GLY A 107 5.43 -20.31 -10.58
N LEU A 108 6.34 -20.51 -9.62
CA LEU A 108 7.27 -19.49 -9.17
C LEU A 108 8.50 -19.40 -10.09
N GLY A 109 9.30 -18.33 -9.95
CA GLY A 109 10.47 -18.11 -10.80
C GLY A 109 11.61 -17.37 -10.09
N PRO A 110 12.75 -17.16 -10.80
CA PRO A 110 13.91 -16.49 -10.25
C PRO A 110 13.61 -15.01 -9.99
N MET A 111 14.01 -14.52 -8.81
CA MET A 111 13.80 -13.12 -8.42
C MET A 111 14.98 -12.22 -8.85
N HIS A 112 16.20 -12.70 -8.68
CA HIS A 112 17.44 -11.95 -8.95
C HIS A 112 18.45 -12.83 -9.69
N ASP A 113 19.40 -12.17 -10.36
CA ASP A 113 20.53 -12.87 -11.00
C ASP A 113 21.44 -13.61 -10.00
N LYS A 114 21.37 -13.22 -8.71
CA LYS A 114 22.16 -13.79 -7.61
C LYS A 114 21.46 -14.89 -6.84
N GLY A 115 20.28 -15.33 -7.27
CA GLY A 115 19.48 -16.35 -6.61
C GLY A 115 18.18 -15.78 -6.03
N GLY A 116 17.45 -16.68 -5.31
CA GLY A 116 16.10 -16.40 -4.81
C GLY A 116 15.02 -16.89 -5.78
N TRP A 117 13.95 -17.47 -5.22
CA TRP A 117 12.83 -18.05 -5.96
C TRP A 117 11.51 -17.53 -5.39
N GLY A 118 10.65 -17.02 -6.25
CA GLY A 118 9.42 -16.39 -5.76
C GLY A 118 8.60 -15.73 -6.86
N MET A 119 7.95 -14.65 -6.49
CA MET A 119 7.13 -13.82 -7.39
C MET A 119 7.43 -12.34 -7.21
N LEU A 120 7.06 -11.55 -8.20
CA LEU A 120 7.11 -10.10 -8.15
C LEU A 120 5.70 -9.55 -7.92
N CYS A 121 5.62 -8.51 -7.11
CA CYS A 121 4.39 -7.79 -6.79
C CYS A 121 4.61 -6.31 -7.08
N HIS A 122 3.91 -5.77 -8.08
CA HIS A 122 3.87 -4.35 -8.36
C HIS A 122 2.55 -3.78 -7.91
N GLY A 123 2.59 -2.95 -6.87
CA GLY A 123 1.42 -2.33 -6.27
C GLY A 123 1.23 -0.90 -6.74
N THR A 124 -0.03 -0.49 -6.91
CA THR A 124 -0.44 0.91 -7.08
C THR A 124 -1.39 1.27 -5.95
N LEU A 125 -0.95 2.14 -5.05
CA LEU A 125 -1.74 2.59 -3.91
C LEU A 125 -2.10 4.06 -4.02
N ALA A 126 -3.34 4.37 -3.70
CA ALA A 126 -3.81 5.76 -3.61
C ALA A 126 -3.47 6.35 -2.24
N PHE A 127 -2.89 7.55 -2.24
CA PHE A 127 -2.63 8.35 -1.05
C PHE A 127 -3.13 9.79 -1.24
N THR A 128 -3.52 10.43 -0.14
CA THR A 128 -3.60 11.89 -0.14
C THR A 128 -2.19 12.50 -0.14
N PRO A 129 -2.02 13.79 -0.49
CA PRO A 129 -0.76 14.52 -0.28
C PRO A 129 -0.26 14.44 1.17
N SER A 130 -1.16 14.35 2.15
CA SER A 130 -0.85 14.16 3.57
C SER A 130 -0.55 12.69 3.96
N ARG A 131 -0.42 11.80 2.97
CA ARG A 131 -0.03 10.38 3.10
C ARG A 131 -1.09 9.46 3.72
N LEU A 132 -2.38 9.83 3.73
CA LEU A 132 -3.44 8.90 4.09
C LEU A 132 -3.64 7.88 2.96
N PRO A 133 -3.51 6.55 3.20
CA PRO A 133 -3.71 5.54 2.17
C PRO A 133 -5.20 5.31 1.90
N LEU A 134 -5.67 5.66 0.71
CA LEU A 134 -7.10 5.60 0.34
C LEU A 134 -7.52 4.24 -0.22
N GLY A 135 -6.58 3.42 -0.68
CA GLY A 135 -6.84 2.07 -1.20
C GLY A 135 -5.73 1.53 -2.09
N VAL A 136 -5.83 0.26 -2.41
CA VAL A 136 -5.00 -0.43 -3.42
C VAL A 136 -5.73 -0.37 -4.75
N LEU A 137 -5.22 0.40 -5.71
CA LEU A 137 -5.84 0.62 -7.02
C LEU A 137 -5.44 -0.43 -8.05
N GLY A 138 -4.28 -1.05 -7.87
CA GLY A 138 -3.74 -2.05 -8.78
C GLY A 138 -2.76 -2.98 -8.09
N LEU A 139 -2.75 -4.23 -8.54
CA LEU A 139 -1.83 -5.26 -8.04
C LEU A 139 -1.48 -6.19 -9.20
N ARG A 140 -0.29 -6.00 -9.77
CA ARG A 140 0.24 -6.90 -10.79
C ARG A 140 1.17 -7.91 -10.14
N LEU A 141 0.85 -9.19 -10.34
CA LEU A 141 1.62 -10.32 -9.82
C LEU A 141 2.17 -11.14 -10.98
N TRP A 142 3.44 -11.50 -10.94
CA TRP A 142 4.04 -12.37 -11.94
C TRP A 142 5.26 -13.12 -11.40
N ALA A 143 5.58 -14.24 -12.03
CA ALA A 143 6.82 -14.94 -11.84
C ALA A 143 7.63 -14.90 -13.12
N ARG A 144 8.96 -14.82 -13.02
CA ARG A 144 9.85 -14.85 -14.18
C ARG A 144 9.98 -16.27 -14.70
N ASP A 145 10.00 -16.43 -16.02
CA ASP A 145 10.25 -17.72 -16.64
C ASP A 145 11.72 -18.13 -16.45
N PRO A 146 12.01 -19.24 -15.75
CA PRO A 146 13.38 -19.70 -15.54
C PRO A 146 14.10 -20.10 -16.83
N LYS A 147 13.36 -20.37 -17.91
CA LYS A 147 13.91 -20.73 -19.21
C LYS A 147 14.27 -19.52 -20.09
N GLN A 148 13.80 -18.34 -19.73
CA GLN A 148 14.13 -17.10 -20.43
C GLN A 148 15.31 -16.39 -19.77
N PRO A 149 16.54 -16.54 -20.29
CA PRO A 149 17.68 -15.82 -19.72
C PRO A 149 17.49 -14.31 -19.89
N HIS A 150 17.74 -13.56 -18.81
CA HIS A 150 17.75 -12.10 -18.82
C HIS A 150 18.94 -11.54 -19.61
N ARG A 151 19.03 -11.87 -20.91
CA ARG A 151 20.12 -11.36 -21.77
C ARG A 151 19.90 -9.88 -22.04
N ARG A 152 20.77 -9.06 -21.46
CA ARG A 152 20.80 -7.59 -21.58
C ARG A 152 20.80 -7.12 -23.05
N THR A 153 21.40 -7.90 -23.95
CA THR A 153 21.52 -7.61 -25.39
C THR A 153 20.22 -7.70 -26.17
N THR A 154 19.31 -8.64 -25.82
CA THR A 154 18.02 -8.79 -26.49
C THR A 154 16.92 -7.88 -25.93
N ARG A 155 17.09 -7.39 -24.69
CA ARG A 155 16.10 -6.58 -23.97
C ARG A 155 15.80 -5.23 -24.67
N ARG A 156 16.81 -4.60 -25.29
CA ARG A 156 16.64 -3.28 -25.96
C ARG A 156 15.72 -3.34 -27.18
N LYS A 157 15.67 -4.46 -27.89
CA LYS A 157 14.90 -4.62 -29.13
C LYS A 157 13.47 -5.12 -28.93
N ARG A 158 13.11 -5.63 -27.73
CA ARG A 158 11.76 -6.13 -27.46
C ARG A 158 10.76 -4.98 -27.39
N PRO A 159 9.53 -5.16 -27.88
CA PRO A 159 8.43 -4.24 -27.63
C PRO A 159 8.27 -3.96 -26.11
N ILE A 160 7.82 -2.77 -25.75
CA ILE A 160 7.67 -2.40 -24.33
C ILE A 160 6.72 -3.36 -23.59
N LYS A 161 5.68 -3.86 -24.26
CA LYS A 161 4.72 -4.84 -23.71
C LYS A 161 5.35 -6.15 -23.27
N ASP A 162 6.49 -6.52 -23.86
CA ASP A 162 7.22 -7.75 -23.55
C ASP A 162 8.34 -7.52 -22.50
N LYS A 163 8.43 -6.31 -21.95
CA LYS A 163 9.41 -5.96 -20.92
C LYS A 163 8.76 -5.88 -19.54
N GLU A 164 9.49 -6.21 -18.49
CA GLU A 164 9.02 -6.00 -17.12
C GLU A 164 8.70 -4.52 -16.81
N SER A 165 9.34 -3.59 -17.53
CA SER A 165 9.04 -2.16 -17.40
C SER A 165 7.62 -1.78 -17.86
N TYR A 166 6.91 -2.66 -18.56
CA TYR A 166 5.49 -2.45 -18.89
C TYR A 166 4.59 -2.35 -17.65
N LYS A 167 5.03 -2.92 -16.51
CA LYS A 167 4.32 -2.78 -15.22
C LYS A 167 3.96 -1.33 -14.86
N TRP A 168 4.82 -0.38 -15.22
CA TRP A 168 4.59 1.05 -14.98
C TRP A 168 3.45 1.60 -15.83
N ILE A 169 3.39 1.17 -17.10
CA ILE A 169 2.32 1.57 -18.03
C ILE A 169 1.00 0.90 -17.66
N ASP A 170 1.02 -0.39 -17.35
CA ASP A 170 -0.13 -1.16 -16.88
C ASP A 170 -0.82 -0.50 -15.67
N SER A 171 -0.02 0.01 -14.73
CA SER A 171 -0.54 0.77 -13.59
C SER A 171 -1.18 2.10 -14.00
N ILE A 172 -0.61 2.81 -14.99
CA ILE A 172 -1.23 4.03 -15.53
C ILE A 172 -2.54 3.72 -16.24
N GLU A 173 -2.60 2.64 -17.01
CA GLU A 173 -3.82 2.17 -17.69
C GLU A 173 -4.92 1.87 -16.65
N ALA A 174 -4.57 1.18 -15.56
CA ALA A 174 -5.49 0.91 -14.45
C ALA A 174 -6.00 2.19 -13.78
N VAL A 175 -5.13 3.16 -13.52
CA VAL A 175 -5.49 4.47 -12.97
C VAL A 175 -6.38 5.27 -13.93
N ALA A 176 -6.04 5.27 -15.23
CA ALA A 176 -6.81 5.97 -16.26
C ALA A 176 -8.25 5.45 -16.35
N ALA A 177 -8.46 4.14 -16.19
CA ALA A 177 -9.78 3.54 -16.19
C ALA A 177 -10.69 4.04 -15.05
N LEU A 178 -10.12 4.58 -13.97
CA LEU A 178 -10.87 5.13 -12.84
C LEU A 178 -11.26 6.61 -13.04
N LYS A 179 -10.54 7.35 -13.89
CA LYS A 179 -10.73 8.80 -14.07
C LYS A 179 -12.15 9.23 -14.42
N PRO A 180 -12.92 8.53 -15.28
CA PRO A 180 -14.31 8.91 -15.57
C PRO A 180 -15.20 9.01 -14.34
N GLN A 181 -14.86 8.27 -13.27
CA GLN A 181 -15.58 8.28 -11.99
C GLN A 181 -15.04 9.33 -11.01
N LEU A 182 -13.98 10.05 -11.37
CA LEU A 182 -13.25 11.03 -10.55
C LEU A 182 -13.11 12.39 -11.27
N PRO A 183 -14.21 13.00 -11.76
CA PRO A 183 -14.13 14.19 -12.61
C PRO A 183 -13.49 15.40 -11.92
N ASN A 184 -13.58 15.49 -10.59
CA ASN A 184 -13.06 16.60 -9.78
C ASN A 184 -11.78 16.25 -9.02
N THR A 185 -11.16 15.08 -9.29
CA THR A 185 -9.96 14.61 -8.61
C THR A 185 -8.80 14.53 -9.60
N ARG A 186 -7.76 15.28 -9.38
CA ARG A 186 -6.50 15.10 -10.08
C ARG A 186 -5.80 13.86 -9.56
N VAL A 187 -5.54 12.89 -10.42
CA VAL A 187 -4.78 11.71 -10.06
C VAL A 187 -3.38 11.81 -10.66
N VAL A 188 -2.36 11.79 -9.79
CA VAL A 188 -0.95 11.89 -10.16
C VAL A 188 -0.29 10.55 -9.89
N SER A 189 0.22 9.90 -10.94
CA SER A 189 1.04 8.70 -10.80
C SER A 189 2.42 9.07 -10.28
N VAL A 190 2.78 8.54 -9.11
CA VAL A 190 4.07 8.82 -8.45
C VAL A 190 4.91 7.55 -8.43
N ALA A 191 6.10 7.60 -9.01
CA ALA A 191 6.96 6.44 -9.17
C ALA A 191 8.44 6.76 -8.97
N ASP A 192 9.25 5.72 -8.76
CA ASP A 192 10.69 5.88 -8.59
C ASP A 192 11.44 5.99 -9.94
N ARG A 193 12.77 6.02 -9.88
CA ARG A 193 13.65 6.13 -11.06
C ARG A 193 13.53 4.96 -12.06
N GLU A 194 12.99 3.81 -11.67
CA GLU A 194 12.79 2.70 -12.60
C GLU A 194 11.67 2.98 -13.60
N SER A 195 10.76 3.87 -13.25
CA SER A 195 9.68 4.33 -14.14
C SER A 195 10.13 5.34 -15.19
N ASP A 196 11.39 5.82 -15.14
CA ASP A 196 11.95 6.76 -16.13
C ASP A 196 12.15 6.06 -17.48
N VAL A 197 11.05 5.68 -18.10
CA VAL A 197 10.92 5.06 -19.42
C VAL A 197 10.12 5.99 -20.31
N TYR A 198 10.60 6.30 -21.52
CA TYR A 198 9.96 7.29 -22.39
C TYR A 198 8.50 6.93 -22.71
N GLU A 199 8.26 5.66 -22.98
CA GLU A 199 6.91 5.12 -23.24
C GLU A 199 5.95 5.29 -22.05
N PHE A 200 6.47 5.37 -20.81
CA PHE A 200 5.65 5.66 -19.64
C PHE A 200 5.09 7.09 -19.70
N PHE A 201 5.92 8.08 -20.03
CA PHE A 201 5.46 9.48 -20.19
C PHE A 201 4.49 9.62 -21.35
N THR A 202 4.76 8.95 -22.48
CA THR A 202 3.87 8.96 -23.66
C THR A 202 2.51 8.35 -23.33
N ALA A 203 2.48 7.20 -22.65
CA ALA A 203 1.23 6.55 -22.24
C ALA A 203 0.43 7.43 -21.27
N ALA A 204 1.11 8.01 -20.28
CA ALA A 204 0.48 8.90 -19.31
C ALA A 204 -0.15 10.13 -19.99
N HIS A 205 0.58 10.75 -20.93
CA HIS A 205 0.07 11.88 -21.71
C HIS A 205 -1.16 11.49 -22.53
N ALA A 206 -1.10 10.38 -23.27
CA ALA A 206 -2.20 9.89 -24.11
C ALA A 206 -3.45 9.55 -23.30
N LEU A 207 -3.29 9.04 -22.07
CA LEU A 207 -4.38 8.67 -21.16
C LEU A 207 -4.82 9.83 -20.25
N GLY A 208 -4.13 10.98 -20.34
CA GLY A 208 -4.40 12.15 -19.54
C GLY A 208 -4.18 11.92 -18.04
N VAL A 209 -3.25 11.04 -17.63
CA VAL A 209 -2.85 10.81 -16.24
C VAL A 209 -1.62 11.65 -15.95
N ASP A 210 -1.67 12.44 -14.88
CA ASP A 210 -0.49 13.19 -14.44
C ASP A 210 0.58 12.28 -13.86
N VAL A 211 1.84 12.67 -14.01
CA VAL A 211 3.00 11.90 -13.52
C VAL A 211 3.93 12.74 -12.65
N LEU A 212 4.58 12.10 -11.71
CA LEU A 212 5.69 12.61 -10.94
C LEU A 212 6.69 11.46 -10.71
N THR A 213 7.85 11.53 -11.36
CA THR A 213 8.86 10.48 -11.27
C THR A 213 10.26 11.05 -11.07
N ARG A 214 11.17 10.25 -10.54
CA ARG A 214 12.59 10.62 -10.43
C ARG A 214 13.33 10.24 -11.71
N ALA A 215 14.02 11.22 -12.31
CA ALA A 215 14.85 10.98 -13.48
C ALA A 215 16.01 10.02 -13.13
N ALA A 216 16.20 9.01 -13.96
CA ALA A 216 17.31 8.09 -13.90
C ALA A 216 18.37 8.40 -14.97
N TRP A 217 17.96 9.07 -16.05
CA TRP A 217 18.77 9.29 -17.24
C TRP A 217 18.91 10.78 -17.56
N ASP A 218 20.10 11.18 -18.00
CA ASP A 218 20.36 12.50 -18.56
C ASP A 218 19.84 12.53 -20.01
N ARG A 219 18.54 12.75 -20.16
CA ARG A 219 17.81 12.72 -21.42
C ARG A 219 18.10 13.94 -22.28
N ASN A 220 17.93 13.78 -23.60
CA ASN A 220 17.90 14.92 -24.50
C ASN A 220 16.62 15.76 -24.22
N VAL A 221 16.81 17.07 -24.22
CA VAL A 221 15.75 18.06 -24.07
C VAL A 221 15.89 19.11 -25.15
N GLN A 222 14.76 19.77 -25.50
CA GLN A 222 14.81 20.95 -26.36
C GLN A 222 15.25 22.14 -25.51
N GLY A 223 16.19 22.92 -26.04
CA GLY A 223 16.67 24.12 -25.40
C GLY A 223 18.18 24.32 -25.51
N PRO A 224 18.75 25.30 -24.84
CA PRO A 224 20.17 25.67 -24.98
C PRO A 224 21.13 24.62 -24.41
N GLU A 225 20.68 23.81 -23.46
CA GLU A 225 21.53 22.85 -22.72
C GLU A 225 21.53 21.44 -23.32
N ASP A 226 20.71 21.15 -24.35
CA ASP A 226 20.56 19.84 -25.02
C ASP A 226 20.33 18.62 -24.11
N LYS A 227 20.54 18.76 -22.78
CA LYS A 227 20.48 17.70 -21.79
C LYS A 227 19.74 18.12 -20.52
N LEU A 228 19.03 17.17 -19.95
CA LEU A 228 18.16 17.37 -18.77
C LEU A 228 18.93 17.84 -17.53
N PHE A 229 20.06 17.18 -17.20
CA PHE A 229 20.76 17.50 -15.95
C PHE A 229 21.47 18.84 -16.00
N PRO A 230 22.18 19.20 -17.08
CA PRO A 230 22.68 20.56 -17.29
C PRO A 230 21.57 21.61 -17.26
N MET A 231 20.42 21.37 -17.92
CA MET A 231 19.28 22.29 -17.93
C MET A 231 18.74 22.55 -16.51
N LEU A 232 18.59 21.51 -15.71
CA LEU A 232 18.20 21.65 -14.30
C LEU A 232 19.25 22.40 -13.47
N ALA A 233 20.54 22.17 -13.74
CA ALA A 233 21.63 22.87 -13.05
C ALA A 233 21.71 24.36 -13.40
N ALA A 234 21.40 24.74 -14.64
CA ALA A 234 21.35 26.13 -15.09
C ALA A 234 20.11 26.88 -14.59
N ALA A 235 19.04 26.15 -14.15
CA ALA A 235 17.84 26.77 -13.65
C ALA A 235 18.11 27.56 -12.33
N PRO A 236 17.41 28.69 -12.09
CA PRO A 236 17.59 29.45 -10.88
C PRO A 236 17.17 28.69 -9.62
N VAL A 237 17.83 28.96 -8.48
CA VAL A 237 17.37 28.50 -7.17
C VAL A 237 16.13 29.29 -6.78
N VAL A 238 15.00 28.59 -6.65
CA VAL A 238 13.69 29.21 -6.31
C VAL A 238 13.38 29.12 -4.81
N ALA A 239 13.99 28.15 -4.11
CA ALA A 239 13.77 27.97 -2.68
C ALA A 239 14.94 27.23 -2.01
N HIS A 240 14.96 27.31 -0.67
CA HIS A 240 15.75 26.43 0.19
C HIS A 240 14.81 25.67 1.13
N LYS A 241 15.11 24.37 1.37
CA LYS A 241 14.31 23.53 2.26
C LYS A 241 15.21 22.79 3.25
N LEU A 242 14.84 22.84 4.53
CA LEU A 242 15.45 21.98 5.54
C LEU A 242 14.69 20.65 5.57
N LEU A 243 15.42 19.56 5.43
CA LEU A 243 14.87 18.20 5.44
C LEU A 243 15.52 17.38 6.57
N ALA A 244 14.69 16.88 7.49
CA ALA A 244 15.14 15.92 8.49
C ALA A 244 15.39 14.56 7.83
N VAL A 245 16.62 14.11 7.84
CA VAL A 245 17.04 12.80 7.33
C VAL A 245 17.18 11.85 8.51
N PRO A 246 16.33 10.82 8.63
CA PRO A 246 16.38 9.90 9.76
C PRO A 246 17.64 9.03 9.73
N ALA A 247 18.03 8.50 10.90
CA ALA A 247 19.06 7.49 10.99
C ALA A 247 18.65 6.23 10.19
N SER A 248 19.62 5.63 9.48
CA SER A 248 19.39 4.38 8.74
C SER A 248 20.69 3.59 8.60
N GLY A 249 20.73 2.38 9.12
CA GLY A 249 21.97 1.57 9.14
C GLY A 249 23.10 2.30 9.85
N LYS A 250 24.19 2.58 9.13
CA LYS A 250 25.36 3.33 9.65
C LYS A 250 25.21 4.86 9.55
N ARG A 251 24.13 5.35 8.95
CA ARG A 251 23.89 6.79 8.75
C ARG A 251 23.22 7.39 9.98
N HIS A 252 23.83 8.41 10.58
CA HIS A 252 23.23 9.18 11.67
C HIS A 252 22.11 10.09 11.18
N ALA A 253 21.15 10.37 12.07
CA ALA A 253 20.12 11.37 11.80
C ALA A 253 20.76 12.74 11.61
N ARG A 254 20.28 13.54 10.64
CA ARG A 254 20.79 14.88 10.35
C ARG A 254 19.70 15.75 9.72
N THR A 255 19.95 17.04 9.69
CA THR A 255 19.16 17.98 8.88
C THR A 255 19.95 18.35 7.63
N ALA A 256 19.40 18.07 6.46
CA ALA A 256 19.95 18.46 5.16
C ALA A 256 19.35 19.81 4.73
N ARG A 257 20.18 20.71 4.20
CA ARG A 257 19.72 21.93 3.54
C ARG A 257 19.73 21.71 2.03
N LEU A 258 18.56 21.76 1.42
CA LEU A 258 18.39 21.55 -0.01
C LEU A 258 18.21 22.89 -0.72
N GLU A 259 18.83 23.02 -1.89
CA GLU A 259 18.50 24.01 -2.91
C GLU A 259 17.46 23.41 -3.85
N ILE A 260 16.43 24.18 -4.17
CA ILE A 260 15.35 23.78 -5.06
C ILE A 260 15.43 24.61 -6.33
N ARG A 261 15.52 23.93 -7.47
CA ARG A 261 15.52 24.54 -8.81
C ARG A 261 14.35 23.97 -9.61
N THR A 262 13.81 24.76 -10.53
CA THR A 262 12.71 24.31 -11.40
C THR A 262 12.78 24.99 -12.75
N CYS A 263 12.39 24.26 -13.79
CA CYS A 263 12.23 24.79 -15.15
C CYS A 263 11.16 24.00 -15.91
N ALA A 264 10.50 24.68 -16.84
CA ALA A 264 9.75 23.99 -17.90
C ALA A 264 10.74 23.38 -18.90
N LEU A 265 10.43 22.20 -19.40
CA LEU A 265 11.28 21.49 -20.35
C LEU A 265 10.47 20.63 -21.33
N THR A 266 11.06 20.29 -22.45
CA THR A 266 10.49 19.34 -23.39
C THR A 266 11.49 18.20 -23.61
N LEU A 267 11.10 16.99 -23.21
CA LEU A 267 11.90 15.79 -23.47
C LEU A 267 11.84 15.44 -24.95
N GLU A 268 12.98 15.12 -25.54
CA GLU A 268 13.06 14.55 -26.86
C GLU A 268 12.98 13.04 -26.82
N SER A 269 12.46 12.43 -27.92
CA SER A 269 12.41 11.00 -28.05
C SER A 269 13.84 10.39 -28.04
N PRO A 270 14.01 9.18 -27.50
CA PRO A 270 15.31 8.52 -27.52
C PRO A 270 15.80 8.27 -28.94
N VAL A 271 17.10 8.44 -29.18
CA VAL A 271 17.72 8.16 -30.48
C VAL A 271 17.70 6.68 -30.86
N SER A 272 17.46 5.80 -29.88
CA SER A 272 17.42 4.35 -30.07
C SER A 272 16.43 3.67 -29.11
N GLY A 273 16.01 2.45 -29.46
CA GLY A 273 15.08 1.66 -28.65
C GLY A 273 13.63 1.84 -29.09
N THR A 274 12.70 1.37 -28.27
CA THR A 274 11.25 1.37 -28.55
C THR A 274 10.59 2.75 -28.44
N GLY A 275 11.23 3.67 -27.72
CA GLY A 275 10.77 5.07 -27.64
C GLY A 275 11.22 5.97 -28.79
N ARG A 276 11.99 5.45 -29.77
CA ARG A 276 12.47 6.23 -30.92
C ARG A 276 11.31 6.69 -31.80
N GLY A 277 11.32 7.97 -32.15
CA GLY A 277 10.32 8.57 -33.05
C GLY A 277 8.97 8.85 -32.40
N LEU A 278 8.84 8.72 -31.10
CA LEU A 278 7.69 9.21 -30.36
C LEU A 278 7.75 10.73 -30.27
N GLU A 279 6.58 11.36 -30.13
CA GLU A 279 6.47 12.82 -30.01
C GLU A 279 7.21 13.37 -28.79
N PRO A 280 7.80 14.56 -28.88
CA PRO A 280 8.37 15.27 -27.73
C PRO A 280 7.33 15.50 -26.64
N ILE A 281 7.74 15.48 -25.38
CA ILE A 281 6.83 15.58 -24.24
C ILE A 281 7.19 16.79 -23.38
N ALA A 282 6.23 17.73 -23.24
CA ALA A 282 6.37 18.86 -22.34
C ALA A 282 6.18 18.42 -20.88
N LEU A 283 7.15 18.76 -20.04
CA LEU A 283 7.18 18.44 -18.61
C LEU A 283 7.74 19.63 -17.82
N TRP A 284 7.73 19.49 -16.51
CA TRP A 284 8.43 20.35 -15.56
C TRP A 284 9.49 19.54 -14.84
N GLY A 285 10.67 20.13 -14.69
CA GLY A 285 11.74 19.59 -13.87
C GLY A 285 11.75 20.29 -12.51
N VAL A 286 11.91 19.49 -11.45
CA VAL A 286 12.15 19.99 -10.09
C VAL A 286 13.40 19.28 -9.55
N TRP A 287 14.43 20.04 -9.23
CA TRP A 287 15.66 19.48 -8.68
C TRP A 287 15.87 19.95 -7.26
N ALA A 288 15.88 19.00 -6.31
CA ALA A 288 16.26 19.20 -4.93
C ALA A 288 17.66 18.63 -4.70
N TYR A 289 18.60 19.47 -4.40
CA TYR A 289 20.01 19.13 -4.26
C TYR A 289 20.59 19.65 -2.95
N GLU A 290 21.43 18.86 -2.30
CA GLU A 290 22.18 19.23 -1.10
C GLU A 290 23.60 19.68 -1.48
N PRO A 291 23.89 21.02 -1.53
CA PRO A 291 25.18 21.52 -2.02
C PRO A 291 26.33 21.26 -1.06
N ASN A 292 26.07 21.15 0.25
CA ASN A 292 27.06 20.99 1.30
C ASN A 292 26.75 19.83 2.22
N PRO A 293 26.86 18.57 1.75
CA PRO A 293 26.67 17.41 2.61
C PRO A 293 27.84 17.29 3.63
N PRO A 294 27.62 16.63 4.77
CA PRO A 294 28.73 16.30 5.68
C PRO A 294 29.83 15.48 4.98
N ALA A 295 31.04 15.58 5.45
CA ALA A 295 32.18 14.85 4.88
C ALA A 295 31.90 13.33 4.86
N GLY A 296 32.11 12.69 3.70
CA GLY A 296 31.89 11.25 3.49
C GLY A 296 30.42 10.83 3.37
N VAL A 297 29.50 11.78 3.28
CA VAL A 297 28.07 11.51 3.07
C VAL A 297 27.69 11.89 1.64
N GLU A 298 27.04 10.98 0.91
CA GLU A 298 26.47 11.31 -0.40
C GLU A 298 25.39 12.38 -0.26
N PRO A 299 25.40 13.42 -1.14
CA PRO A 299 24.37 14.45 -1.14
C PRO A 299 22.99 13.88 -1.46
N LEU A 300 21.97 14.51 -0.92
CA LEU A 300 20.62 14.30 -1.43
C LEU A 300 20.52 14.95 -2.81
N ASP A 301 20.09 14.18 -3.80
CA ASP A 301 19.99 14.59 -5.20
C ASP A 301 18.71 13.98 -5.82
N TRP A 302 17.64 14.78 -5.88
CA TRP A 302 16.37 14.37 -6.44
C TRP A 302 16.03 15.22 -7.66
N LYS A 303 16.25 14.67 -8.84
CA LYS A 303 15.80 15.26 -10.10
C LYS A 303 14.45 14.65 -10.45
N LEU A 304 13.39 15.44 -10.34
CA LEU A 304 12.02 15.02 -10.57
C LEU A 304 11.51 15.56 -11.91
N LEU A 305 10.72 14.74 -12.58
CA LEU A 305 9.98 15.10 -13.79
C LEU A 305 8.48 14.99 -13.51
N THR A 306 7.71 16.00 -13.88
CA THR A 306 6.26 15.99 -13.68
C THR A 306 5.51 16.65 -14.85
N SER A 307 4.32 16.14 -15.16
CA SER A 307 3.39 16.77 -16.08
C SER A 307 2.56 17.87 -15.41
N VAL A 308 2.52 17.89 -14.07
CA VAL A 308 1.77 18.91 -13.32
C VAL A 308 2.56 20.21 -13.33
N PRO A 309 1.96 21.34 -13.75
CA PRO A 309 2.65 22.63 -13.83
C PRO A 309 3.33 23.03 -12.51
N VAL A 310 4.50 23.67 -12.63
CA VAL A 310 5.27 24.22 -11.51
C VAL A 310 5.53 25.70 -11.83
N LEU A 311 4.57 26.54 -11.45
CA LEU A 311 4.56 27.96 -11.78
C LEU A 311 5.04 28.85 -10.65
N SER A 312 5.13 28.31 -9.45
CA SER A 312 5.54 29.00 -8.23
C SER A 312 6.52 28.19 -7.38
N THR A 313 7.13 28.84 -6.41
CA THR A 313 7.94 28.19 -5.38
C THR A 313 7.12 27.16 -4.59
N ASP A 314 5.89 27.49 -4.26
CA ASP A 314 4.99 26.59 -3.50
C ASP A 314 4.67 25.33 -4.31
N ASP A 315 4.46 25.43 -5.62
CA ASP A 315 4.29 24.28 -6.49
C ASP A 315 5.52 23.37 -6.46
N ALA A 316 6.72 23.93 -6.53
CA ALA A 316 7.96 23.15 -6.49
C ALA A 316 8.11 22.40 -5.15
N LEU A 317 7.83 23.08 -4.05
CA LEU A 317 7.86 22.48 -2.71
C LEU A 317 6.78 21.39 -2.55
N GLU A 318 5.59 21.61 -3.09
CA GLU A 318 4.49 20.64 -3.09
C GLU A 318 4.87 19.38 -3.86
N ARG A 319 5.48 19.49 -5.07
CA ARG A 319 5.92 18.32 -5.85
C ARG A 319 6.98 17.50 -5.09
N LEU A 320 7.84 18.15 -4.32
CA LEU A 320 8.79 17.45 -3.45
C LEU A 320 8.10 16.69 -2.34
N GLU A 321 7.07 17.27 -1.70
CA GLU A 321 6.27 16.58 -0.68
C GLU A 321 5.49 15.39 -1.27
N TRP A 322 4.92 15.54 -2.47
CA TRP A 322 4.26 14.44 -3.17
C TRP A 322 5.23 13.29 -3.47
N TYR A 323 6.44 13.64 -3.94
CA TYR A 323 7.46 12.62 -4.18
C TYR A 323 7.91 11.95 -2.87
N ALA A 324 8.07 12.71 -1.80
CA ALA A 324 8.39 12.16 -0.49
C ALA A 324 7.28 11.22 0.04
N ALA A 325 6.00 11.44 -0.32
CA ALA A 325 4.90 10.56 0.03
C ALA A 325 5.04 9.16 -0.61
N ARG A 326 5.83 8.98 -1.68
CA ARG A 326 6.14 7.69 -2.30
C ARG A 326 6.63 6.64 -1.28
N TRP A 327 7.41 7.05 -0.28
CA TRP A 327 7.89 6.15 0.77
C TRP A 327 6.79 5.46 1.58
N SER A 328 5.56 5.93 1.50
CA SER A 328 4.43 5.31 2.20
C SER A 328 4.09 3.92 1.64
N ILE A 329 4.37 3.64 0.36
CA ILE A 329 4.18 2.30 -0.21
C ILE A 329 5.15 1.27 0.39
N GLU A 330 6.36 1.69 0.78
CA GLU A 330 7.33 0.81 1.43
C GLU A 330 6.87 0.40 2.85
N GLN A 331 6.09 1.26 3.52
CA GLN A 331 5.43 0.89 4.79
C GLN A 331 4.35 -0.17 4.55
N TRP A 332 3.57 -0.07 3.48
CA TRP A 332 2.62 -1.10 3.08
C TRP A 332 3.32 -2.42 2.75
N HIS A 333 4.42 -2.41 1.99
CA HIS A 333 5.24 -3.61 1.74
C HIS A 333 5.73 -4.24 3.05
N ARG A 334 6.14 -3.43 4.02
CA ARG A 334 6.58 -3.91 5.33
C ARG A 334 5.46 -4.60 6.10
N VAL A 335 4.25 -4.03 6.08
CA VAL A 335 3.07 -4.66 6.69
C VAL A 335 2.73 -5.95 5.97
N LEU A 336 2.72 -5.97 4.64
CA LEU A 336 2.42 -7.16 3.84
C LEU A 336 3.41 -8.30 4.10
N LYS A 337 4.71 -8.02 4.12
CA LYS A 337 5.76 -9.03 4.33
C LYS A 337 5.91 -9.42 5.80
N GLY A 338 6.05 -8.44 6.68
CA GLY A 338 6.27 -8.67 8.10
C GLY A 338 4.99 -8.92 8.88
N GLY A 339 3.99 -8.02 8.75
CA GLY A 339 2.73 -8.10 9.48
C GLY A 339 1.83 -9.24 9.03
N CYS A 340 1.69 -9.42 7.73
CA CYS A 340 0.90 -10.51 7.17
C CYS A 340 1.73 -11.79 6.91
N SER A 341 3.04 -11.75 7.12
CA SER A 341 3.96 -12.89 6.92
C SER A 341 3.73 -13.61 5.59
N ILE A 342 3.50 -12.84 4.49
CA ILE A 342 3.07 -13.40 3.21
C ILE A 342 4.09 -14.39 2.64
N GLU A 343 5.38 -14.19 2.90
CA GLU A 343 6.48 -15.05 2.46
C GLU A 343 6.51 -16.41 3.17
N LYS A 344 5.73 -16.58 4.26
CA LYS A 344 5.59 -17.86 4.99
C LYS A 344 4.36 -18.67 4.55
N ARG A 345 3.55 -18.16 3.59
CA ARG A 345 2.31 -18.80 3.16
C ARG A 345 2.58 -19.95 2.22
N GLN A 346 2.17 -21.14 2.63
CA GLN A 346 2.38 -22.39 1.87
C GLN A 346 1.12 -22.73 1.09
N LEU A 347 1.15 -22.51 -0.22
CA LEU A 347 0.15 -22.96 -1.17
C LEU A 347 0.85 -23.59 -2.38
N GLU A 348 0.19 -24.52 -3.07
CA GLU A 348 0.80 -25.37 -4.07
C GLU A 348 1.11 -24.67 -5.40
N SER A 349 0.52 -23.47 -5.66
CA SER A 349 0.74 -22.80 -6.94
C SER A 349 0.77 -21.28 -6.83
N PHE A 350 1.41 -20.64 -7.81
CA PHE A 350 1.41 -19.20 -8.02
C PHE A 350 -0.02 -18.61 -8.02
N ASP A 351 -0.98 -19.25 -8.69
CA ASP A 351 -2.36 -18.76 -8.79
C ASP A 351 -3.07 -18.75 -7.43
N ARG A 352 -2.87 -19.80 -6.63
CA ARG A 352 -3.41 -19.87 -5.27
C ARG A 352 -2.79 -18.79 -4.38
N LEU A 353 -1.46 -18.62 -4.47
CA LEU A 353 -0.74 -17.56 -3.75
C LEU A 353 -1.21 -16.17 -4.18
N SER A 354 -1.45 -15.95 -5.47
CA SER A 354 -1.92 -14.66 -6.00
C SER A 354 -3.28 -14.25 -5.44
N ARG A 355 -4.23 -15.21 -5.34
CA ARG A 355 -5.54 -14.96 -4.72
C ARG A 355 -5.41 -14.62 -3.24
N LEU A 356 -4.61 -15.38 -2.51
CA LEU A 356 -4.35 -15.15 -1.08
C LEU A 356 -3.64 -13.82 -0.85
N LEU A 357 -2.59 -13.53 -1.63
CA LEU A 357 -1.83 -12.27 -1.53
C LEU A 357 -2.72 -11.06 -1.77
N THR A 358 -3.67 -11.15 -2.69
CA THR A 358 -4.61 -10.05 -2.95
C THR A 358 -5.49 -9.74 -1.74
N VAL A 359 -5.95 -10.74 -1.01
CA VAL A 359 -6.69 -10.52 0.25
C VAL A 359 -5.79 -9.84 1.27
N TYR A 360 -4.55 -10.35 1.44
CA TYR A 360 -3.58 -9.75 2.36
C TYR A 360 -3.13 -8.35 1.96
N ALA A 361 -3.12 -8.02 0.67
CA ALA A 361 -2.82 -6.67 0.19
C ALA A 361 -3.82 -5.63 0.75
N VAL A 362 -5.10 -6.00 0.80
CA VAL A 362 -6.16 -5.16 1.38
C VAL A 362 -6.07 -5.12 2.91
N ILE A 363 -5.78 -6.25 3.57
CA ILE A 363 -5.55 -6.30 5.02
C ILE A 363 -4.36 -5.40 5.41
N ALA A 364 -3.26 -5.48 4.68
CA ALA A 364 -2.08 -4.63 4.91
C ALA A 364 -2.40 -3.14 4.71
N TRP A 365 -3.19 -2.80 3.68
CA TRP A 365 -3.69 -1.45 3.48
C TRP A 365 -4.54 -0.97 4.68
N ARG A 366 -5.45 -1.78 5.19
CA ARG A 366 -6.30 -1.43 6.34
C ARG A 366 -5.48 -1.11 7.60
N ILE A 367 -4.45 -1.89 7.88
CA ILE A 367 -3.53 -1.64 9.01
C ILE A 367 -2.80 -0.31 8.83
N LEU A 368 -2.29 -0.04 7.62
CA LEU A 368 -1.62 1.21 7.32
C LEU A 368 -2.60 2.40 7.40
N TYR A 369 -3.83 2.24 6.88
CA TYR A 369 -4.89 3.24 6.95
C TYR A 369 -5.20 3.63 8.40
N ALA A 370 -5.41 2.65 9.28
CA ALA A 370 -5.67 2.87 10.70
C ALA A 370 -4.53 3.66 11.37
N THR A 371 -3.28 3.27 11.06
CA THR A 371 -2.07 3.92 11.59
C THR A 371 -2.00 5.39 11.18
N MET A 372 -2.23 5.68 9.90
CA MET A 372 -2.08 7.03 9.36
C MET A 372 -3.27 7.93 9.72
N LEU A 373 -4.48 7.37 9.74
CA LEU A 373 -5.69 8.11 10.12
C LEU A 373 -5.57 8.65 11.55
N ALA A 374 -5.09 7.83 12.49
CA ALA A 374 -4.89 8.24 13.88
C ALA A 374 -3.90 9.41 14.06
N ARG A 375 -2.93 9.52 13.14
CA ARG A 375 -1.96 10.64 13.12
C ARG A 375 -2.54 11.92 12.54
N LEU A 376 -3.38 11.80 11.51
CA LEU A 376 -3.93 12.92 10.77
C LEU A 376 -5.17 13.52 11.45
N VAL A 377 -6.01 12.68 12.04
CA VAL A 377 -7.26 13.10 12.72
C VAL A 377 -7.35 12.50 14.13
N PRO A 378 -6.43 12.88 15.02
CA PRO A 378 -6.23 12.25 16.32
C PRO A 378 -7.46 12.29 17.24
N ASN A 379 -8.28 13.32 17.09
CA ASN A 379 -9.46 13.57 17.94
C ASN A 379 -10.76 12.94 17.39
N MET A 380 -10.72 12.28 16.22
CA MET A 380 -11.86 11.52 15.69
C MET A 380 -12.23 10.40 16.67
N ALA A 381 -13.49 10.05 16.79
CA ALA A 381 -13.90 8.90 17.61
C ALA A 381 -13.27 7.61 17.05
N CYS A 382 -12.82 6.72 17.92
CA CYS A 382 -12.17 5.46 17.52
C CYS A 382 -13.12 4.52 16.76
N THR A 383 -14.42 4.74 16.82
CA THR A 383 -15.45 4.03 16.04
C THR A 383 -15.28 4.19 14.51
N ALA A 384 -14.44 5.10 14.05
CA ALA A 384 -14.02 5.18 12.66
C ALA A 384 -13.26 3.92 12.18
N ILE A 385 -12.69 3.14 13.10
CA ILE A 385 -11.85 1.95 12.79
C ILE A 385 -12.28 0.73 13.60
N LEU A 386 -12.73 0.92 14.86
CA LEU A 386 -13.10 -0.13 15.80
C LEU A 386 -14.62 -0.17 15.94
N ASN A 387 -15.18 -1.39 15.98
CA ASN A 387 -16.57 -1.56 16.40
C ASN A 387 -16.71 -1.38 17.93
N ASP A 388 -17.95 -1.32 18.41
CA ASP A 388 -18.22 -1.04 19.82
C ASP A 388 -17.62 -2.09 20.76
N ASP A 389 -17.72 -3.37 20.42
CA ASP A 389 -17.16 -4.42 21.28
C ASP A 389 -15.62 -4.37 21.31
N GLU A 390 -14.97 -4.02 20.20
CA GLU A 390 -13.50 -3.90 20.12
C GLU A 390 -12.97 -2.78 21.00
N TRP A 391 -13.53 -1.56 20.89
CA TRP A 391 -13.01 -0.46 21.69
C TRP A 391 -13.39 -0.59 23.18
N GLN A 392 -14.56 -1.16 23.49
CA GLN A 392 -14.99 -1.41 24.87
C GLN A 392 -14.11 -2.47 25.54
N ALA A 393 -13.82 -3.57 24.86
CA ALA A 393 -12.88 -4.59 25.34
C ALA A 393 -11.47 -4.01 25.57
N LEU A 394 -10.98 -3.22 24.60
CA LEU A 394 -9.70 -2.52 24.69
C LEU A 394 -9.65 -1.59 25.91
N TYR A 395 -10.67 -0.77 26.11
CA TYR A 395 -10.77 0.14 27.25
C TYR A 395 -10.72 -0.63 28.57
N CYS A 396 -11.57 -1.65 28.71
CA CYS A 396 -11.62 -2.48 29.93
C CYS A 396 -10.26 -3.14 30.22
N ARG A 397 -9.57 -3.62 29.19
CA ARG A 397 -8.24 -4.23 29.34
C ARG A 397 -7.17 -3.24 29.81
N ILE A 398 -7.14 -2.05 29.22
CA ILE A 398 -6.13 -1.02 29.53
C ILE A 398 -6.35 -0.41 30.92
N HIS A 399 -7.62 -0.17 31.28
CA HIS A 399 -7.98 0.49 32.54
C HIS A 399 -8.32 -0.48 33.68
N HIS A 400 -8.17 -1.80 33.44
CA HIS A 400 -8.48 -2.84 34.44
C HIS A 400 -9.88 -2.68 35.07
N CYS A 401 -10.88 -2.38 34.23
CA CYS A 401 -12.26 -2.18 34.67
C CYS A 401 -13.23 -3.12 33.94
N SER A 402 -14.42 -3.32 34.53
CA SER A 402 -15.46 -4.19 33.96
C SER A 402 -16.50 -3.44 33.12
N ALA A 403 -16.50 -2.10 33.19
CA ALA A 403 -17.47 -1.27 32.47
C ALA A 403 -16.73 -0.15 31.72
N PRO A 404 -16.90 -0.06 30.39
CA PRO A 404 -16.37 1.03 29.58
C PRO A 404 -17.20 2.30 29.78
N PRO A 405 -16.66 3.49 29.41
CA PRO A 405 -17.43 4.72 29.38
C PRO A 405 -18.53 4.68 28.32
N ALA A 406 -19.52 5.56 28.43
CA ALA A 406 -20.60 5.68 27.45
C ALA A 406 -20.10 6.26 26.08
N THR A 407 -19.01 7.01 26.10
CA THR A 407 -18.47 7.69 24.91
C THR A 407 -17.18 7.02 24.46
N ALA A 408 -17.11 6.74 23.17
CA ALA A 408 -15.92 6.17 22.54
C ALA A 408 -14.71 7.13 22.67
N PRO A 409 -13.52 6.63 22.97
CA PRO A 409 -12.32 7.43 23.10
C PRO A 409 -11.86 8.00 21.74
N PRO A 410 -10.99 9.05 21.78
CA PRO A 410 -10.34 9.55 20.57
C PRO A 410 -9.52 8.46 19.88
N LEU A 411 -9.48 8.52 18.54
CA LEU A 411 -8.81 7.53 17.70
C LEU A 411 -7.33 7.38 18.05
N ARG A 412 -6.61 8.49 18.21
CA ARG A 412 -5.19 8.47 18.62
C ARG A 412 -4.97 7.69 19.91
N GLN A 413 -5.87 7.88 20.88
CA GLN A 413 -5.77 7.21 22.17
C GLN A 413 -6.00 5.70 22.03
N ALA A 414 -7.04 5.30 21.32
CA ALA A 414 -7.32 3.89 21.04
C ALA A 414 -6.18 3.20 20.28
N ILE A 415 -5.61 3.85 19.26
CA ILE A 415 -4.47 3.33 18.49
C ILE A 415 -3.22 3.19 19.37
N ARG A 416 -2.95 4.13 20.28
CA ARG A 416 -1.85 4.00 21.25
C ARG A 416 -2.06 2.82 22.21
N TRP A 417 -3.28 2.60 22.68
CA TRP A 417 -3.62 1.44 23.52
C TRP A 417 -3.46 0.12 22.78
N ILE A 418 -3.92 0.04 21.52
CA ILE A 418 -3.67 -1.14 20.66
C ILE A 418 -2.16 -1.38 20.54
N ALA A 419 -1.38 -0.34 20.26
CA ALA A 419 0.06 -0.46 20.16
C ALA A 419 0.71 -0.92 21.48
N GLN A 420 0.18 -0.52 22.64
CA GLN A 420 0.66 -1.01 23.95
C GLN A 420 0.42 -2.52 24.11
N LEU A 421 -0.70 -3.05 23.64
CA LEU A 421 -0.91 -4.50 23.59
C LEU A 421 0.18 -5.19 22.74
N GLY A 422 0.65 -4.54 21.66
CA GLY A 422 1.72 -5.03 20.79
C GLY A 422 3.15 -4.65 21.23
N GLY A 423 3.33 -4.23 22.49
CA GLY A 423 4.65 -3.97 23.08
C GLY A 423 5.16 -2.52 22.94
N PHE A 424 4.34 -1.58 22.50
CA PHE A 424 4.70 -0.16 22.50
C PHE A 424 4.75 0.38 23.93
N MET A 425 5.89 0.94 24.33
CA MET A 425 6.09 1.39 25.73
C MET A 425 5.38 2.70 26.06
N ALA A 426 4.97 3.48 25.06
CA ALA A 426 4.27 4.77 25.18
C ALA A 426 4.97 5.81 26.07
N ARG A 427 6.33 5.79 26.13
CA ARG A 427 7.12 6.80 26.82
C ARG A 427 7.00 8.16 26.13
N ALA A 428 7.29 9.24 26.82
CA ALA A 428 7.25 10.59 26.26
C ALA A 428 8.17 10.76 25.03
N SER A 429 9.30 10.01 25.00
CA SER A 429 10.28 10.01 23.91
C SER A 429 9.94 9.11 22.72
N ASP A 430 8.95 8.20 22.84
CA ASP A 430 8.70 7.15 21.83
C ASP A 430 7.95 7.66 20.59
N GLY A 431 7.40 8.87 20.63
CA GLY A 431 6.60 9.44 19.53
C GLY A 431 5.30 8.67 19.28
N GLU A 432 4.91 8.54 18.01
CA GLU A 432 3.73 7.78 17.60
C GLU A 432 4.09 6.32 17.27
N PRO A 433 3.20 5.36 17.61
CA PRO A 433 3.47 3.95 17.38
C PRO A 433 3.65 3.63 15.90
N GLY A 434 4.56 2.69 15.62
CA GLY A 434 4.79 2.16 14.29
C GLY A 434 3.75 1.11 13.89
N THR A 435 3.70 0.79 12.59
CA THR A 435 2.81 -0.26 12.07
C THR A 435 3.06 -1.62 12.73
N GLN A 436 4.30 -1.92 13.14
CA GLN A 436 4.65 -3.21 13.76
C GLN A 436 3.92 -3.42 15.08
N THR A 437 4.03 -2.51 16.01
CA THR A 437 3.34 -2.63 17.31
C THR A 437 1.83 -2.60 17.15
N LEU A 438 1.33 -1.95 16.10
CA LEU A 438 -0.11 -1.90 15.83
C LEU A 438 -0.65 -3.23 15.36
N TRP A 439 -0.05 -3.90 14.37
CA TRP A 439 -0.58 -5.20 13.95
C TRP A 439 -0.50 -6.25 15.06
N GLN A 440 0.59 -6.25 15.86
CA GLN A 440 0.71 -7.12 17.04
C GLN A 440 -0.39 -6.82 18.06
N GLY A 441 -0.67 -5.53 18.30
CA GLY A 441 -1.73 -5.13 19.20
C GLY A 441 -3.14 -5.48 18.72
N PHE A 442 -3.40 -5.40 17.42
CA PHE A 442 -4.67 -5.87 16.85
C PHE A 442 -4.88 -7.38 17.06
N GLN A 443 -3.82 -8.18 16.96
CA GLN A 443 -3.89 -9.62 17.23
C GLN A 443 -4.29 -9.92 18.69
N GLU A 444 -3.73 -9.16 19.64
CA GLU A 444 -4.08 -9.29 21.05
C GLU A 444 -5.51 -8.82 21.36
N LEU A 445 -6.00 -7.81 20.63
CA LEU A 445 -7.33 -7.25 20.84
C LEU A 445 -8.45 -8.24 20.49
N ILE A 446 -8.26 -9.11 19.52
CA ILE A 446 -9.32 -9.99 18.99
C ILE A 446 -9.82 -10.99 20.03
N PRO A 447 -8.95 -11.85 20.65
CA PRO A 447 -9.41 -12.78 21.66
C PRO A 447 -10.01 -12.06 22.87
N MET A 448 -9.54 -10.86 23.18
CA MET A 448 -10.12 -10.02 24.23
C MET A 448 -11.55 -9.59 23.87
N THR A 449 -11.77 -9.20 22.62
CA THR A 449 -13.09 -8.81 22.09
C THR A 449 -14.06 -9.99 22.12
N GLU A 450 -13.61 -11.18 21.73
CA GLU A 450 -14.42 -12.40 21.80
C GLU A 450 -14.85 -12.72 23.24
N MET A 451 -13.91 -12.70 24.17
CA MET A 451 -14.21 -12.89 25.59
C MET A 451 -15.15 -11.84 26.14
N TYR A 452 -14.97 -10.57 25.74
CA TYR A 452 -15.84 -9.47 26.11
C TYR A 452 -17.28 -9.70 25.63
N ARG A 453 -17.46 -10.14 24.39
CA ARG A 453 -18.78 -10.51 23.83
C ARG A 453 -19.45 -11.64 24.59
N ILE A 454 -18.70 -12.69 24.94
CA ILE A 454 -19.22 -13.81 25.73
C ILE A 454 -19.67 -13.34 27.11
N MET A 455 -18.88 -12.50 27.77
CA MET A 455 -19.19 -11.98 29.11
C MET A 455 -20.38 -11.02 29.10
N LYS A 456 -20.60 -10.29 28.02
CA LYS A 456 -21.73 -9.34 27.84
C LYS A 456 -23.06 -10.05 27.56
N GLN A 457 -23.03 -11.32 27.13
CA GLN A 457 -24.26 -12.08 26.92
C GLN A 457 -24.95 -12.34 28.27
N PRO A 458 -26.28 -12.12 28.39
CA PRO A 458 -26.99 -12.42 29.62
C PRO A 458 -26.86 -13.93 29.93
N LYS A 459 -26.45 -14.24 31.16
CA LYS A 459 -26.35 -15.64 31.61
C LYS A 459 -27.71 -16.29 31.42
N VAL A 460 -27.80 -17.25 30.51
CA VAL A 460 -28.97 -18.11 30.35
C VAL A 460 -29.16 -18.84 31.68
N LYS A 461 -30.18 -18.49 32.47
CA LYS A 461 -30.56 -19.24 33.65
C LYS A 461 -30.81 -20.67 33.23
N ARG A 462 -29.92 -21.60 33.57
CA ARG A 462 -30.25 -23.02 33.52
C ARG A 462 -31.41 -23.24 34.44
N SER A 463 -32.60 -23.51 33.89
CA SER A 463 -33.76 -24.00 34.67
C SER A 463 -33.35 -25.36 35.25
N SER A 464 -33.19 -25.41 36.56
CA SER A 464 -33.08 -26.66 37.31
C SER A 464 -34.42 -27.37 37.20
N GLN A 465 -34.57 -28.23 36.21
CA GLN A 465 -35.61 -29.25 36.26
C GLN A 465 -35.19 -30.28 37.31
N THR A 466 -35.60 -30.07 38.53
CA THR A 466 -35.67 -31.12 39.54
C THR A 466 -36.74 -32.12 39.10
N LYS A 467 -36.31 -33.24 38.51
CA LYS A 467 -37.18 -34.42 38.39
C LYS A 467 -37.46 -34.89 39.81
N SER A 468 -38.67 -34.66 40.32
CA SER A 468 -39.19 -35.37 41.45
C SER A 468 -39.34 -36.84 41.04
N VAL A 469 -38.54 -37.71 41.61
CA VAL A 469 -38.77 -39.15 41.61
C VAL A 469 -39.94 -39.40 42.57
N GLY A 470 -41.12 -39.60 42.04
CA GLY A 470 -42.23 -40.16 42.82
C GLY A 470 -41.97 -41.64 43.08
N ASN A 471 -41.89 -42.00 44.34
CA ASN A 471 -42.11 -43.38 44.82
C ASN A 471 -43.61 -43.63 44.67
N ASP A 472 -43.96 -44.70 43.96
CA ASP A 472 -44.97 -45.69 44.29
C ASP A 472 -44.63 -47.00 43.60
#